data_106e64b50d184ca682e1f89a5ab32959
#
_entry.id   106e64b50d184ca682e1f89a5ab32959
#
_cell.length_a   1.000
_cell.length_b   1.000
_cell.length_c   1.000
_cell.angle_alpha   90.00
_cell.angle_beta   90.00
_cell.angle_gamma   90.00
#
_symmetry.space_group_name_H-M   'P 1'
#
loop_
_entity.id
_entity.type
_entity.pdbx_description
1 polymer ?
#
loop_
_entity_poly.entity_id
_entity_poly.type
_entity_poly.pdbx_seq_one_letter_code
_entity_poly.pdbx_strand_id
1 'polypeptide(L)'
;PDGEPAAWRFEGLVDCLEVNDAAGFDAVLAMIAKAGLWYVAALDFALGYALEPAATGARSMDGGGRPLARFWRFRRRIALQAVDAEAWLKEQGAVQLAGIGGVTEGLDENGHAAAVDRIRRYISAGDCYQVNLTFPLHFTWFGHPLALYGRLRARQPVRYGGFVGDASGGIVSLSPELFLEKTGERLVTRPMKGTLPRNQPAERLRNSLKDQAENLMIVDLLRN
;
A
#
# COMPACT_ATOMS: atom_id res chain seq x y z
N PRO A 1 16.41 -8.74 -15.25
CA PRO A 1 16.29 -7.51 -16.00
C PRO A 1 17.37 -6.57 -15.52
N ASP A 2 18.50 -6.60 -16.24
CA ASP A 2 19.64 -5.75 -15.98
C ASP A 2 19.28 -4.34 -16.43
N GLY A 3 19.27 -3.37 -15.51
CA GLY A 3 19.06 -1.96 -15.81
C GLY A 3 17.90 -1.27 -15.08
N GLU A 4 17.00 -1.97 -14.40
CA GLU A 4 16.00 -1.32 -13.56
C GLU A 4 16.63 -0.86 -12.23
N PRO A 5 16.31 0.36 -11.75
CA PRO A 5 16.81 0.83 -10.47
C PRO A 5 16.25 -0.04 -9.33
N ALA A 6 17.07 -0.26 -8.31
CA ALA A 6 16.65 -0.99 -7.11
C ALA A 6 15.71 -0.15 -6.22
N ALA A 7 15.84 1.18 -6.28
CA ALA A 7 15.01 2.11 -5.55
C ALA A 7 14.93 3.48 -6.24
N TRP A 8 13.93 4.25 -5.86
CA TRP A 8 13.78 5.65 -6.23
C TRP A 8 13.89 6.55 -5.01
N ARG A 9 14.71 7.58 -5.11
CA ARG A 9 14.81 8.66 -4.12
C ARG A 9 14.20 9.93 -4.69
N PHE A 10 13.30 10.54 -3.92
CA PHE A 10 12.67 11.79 -4.28
C PHE A 10 13.27 12.91 -3.44
N GLU A 11 13.59 14.02 -4.05
CA GLU A 11 14.28 15.15 -3.42
C GLU A 11 13.65 16.51 -3.77
N GLY A 12 13.91 17.48 -2.90
CA GLY A 12 13.40 18.83 -3.06
C GLY A 12 11.89 18.86 -2.92
N LEU A 13 11.39 18.43 -1.76
CA LEU A 13 9.97 18.54 -1.41
C LEU A 13 9.51 19.98 -1.60
N VAL A 14 8.48 20.17 -2.40
CA VAL A 14 7.84 21.47 -2.65
C VAL A 14 6.76 21.71 -1.60
N ASP A 15 5.83 20.77 -1.53
CA ASP A 15 4.72 20.74 -0.58
C ASP A 15 4.03 19.38 -0.54
N CYS A 16 2.99 19.28 0.28
CA CYS A 16 2.06 18.14 0.31
C CYS A 16 0.64 18.68 0.09
N LEU A 17 -0.02 18.22 -0.97
CA LEU A 17 -1.42 18.51 -1.25
C LEU A 17 -2.31 17.48 -0.54
N GLU A 18 -3.29 17.97 0.21
CA GLU A 18 -4.31 17.13 0.83
C GLU A 18 -5.64 17.25 0.07
N VAL A 19 -6.28 16.11 -0.14
CA VAL A 19 -7.54 15.99 -0.87
C VAL A 19 -8.60 15.44 0.06
N ASN A 20 -9.75 16.11 0.13
CA ASN A 20 -10.85 15.76 1.04
C ASN A 20 -12.15 15.39 0.31
N ASP A 21 -12.19 15.53 -1.02
CA ASP A 21 -13.35 15.20 -1.86
C ASP A 21 -12.94 14.82 -3.29
N ALA A 22 -13.92 14.37 -4.09
CA ALA A 22 -13.68 13.96 -5.48
C ALA A 22 -13.23 15.13 -6.37
N ALA A 23 -13.80 16.33 -6.17
CA ALA A 23 -13.45 17.51 -6.98
C ALA A 23 -12.00 17.94 -6.74
N GLY A 24 -11.54 17.91 -5.50
CA GLY A 24 -10.14 18.13 -5.13
C GLY A 24 -9.20 17.09 -5.74
N PHE A 25 -9.64 15.83 -5.81
CA PHE A 25 -8.88 14.77 -6.46
C PHE A 25 -8.69 15.03 -7.95
N ASP A 26 -9.77 15.36 -8.68
CA ASP A 26 -9.72 15.70 -10.10
C ASP A 26 -8.84 16.93 -10.36
N ALA A 27 -8.92 17.95 -9.50
CA ALA A 27 -8.08 19.13 -9.62
C ALA A 27 -6.58 18.79 -9.48
N VAL A 28 -6.21 17.90 -8.55
CA VAL A 28 -4.83 17.45 -8.39
C VAL A 28 -4.39 16.61 -9.59
N LEU A 29 -5.22 15.71 -10.12
CA LEU A 29 -4.90 14.93 -11.33
C LEU A 29 -4.65 15.85 -12.54
N ALA A 30 -5.48 16.89 -12.72
CA ALA A 30 -5.29 17.89 -13.78
C ALA A 30 -3.99 18.69 -13.61
N MET A 31 -3.57 18.93 -12.37
CA MET A 31 -2.29 19.57 -12.05
C MET A 31 -1.11 18.67 -12.37
N ILE A 32 -1.18 17.37 -12.00
CA ILE A 32 -0.14 16.37 -12.29
C ILE A 32 0.14 16.30 -13.79
N ALA A 33 -0.90 16.33 -14.62
CA ALA A 33 -0.76 16.26 -16.07
C ALA A 33 0.01 17.44 -16.69
N LYS A 34 0.13 18.56 -15.97
CA LYS A 34 0.75 19.81 -16.48
C LYS A 34 2.12 20.12 -15.85
N ALA A 35 2.44 19.51 -14.75
CA ALA A 35 3.61 19.91 -13.95
C ALA A 35 4.84 19.06 -14.29
N GLY A 36 6.02 19.71 -14.40
CA GLY A 36 7.33 19.06 -14.47
C GLY A 36 7.86 18.63 -13.10
N LEU A 37 6.99 18.13 -12.22
CA LEU A 37 7.32 17.67 -10.88
C LEU A 37 7.08 16.15 -10.76
N TRP A 38 7.70 15.56 -9.76
CA TRP A 38 7.46 14.17 -9.37
C TRP A 38 6.49 14.11 -8.20
N TYR A 39 5.61 13.15 -8.22
CA TYR A 39 4.59 12.97 -7.19
C TYR A 39 4.72 11.60 -6.53
N VAL A 40 4.60 11.59 -5.21
CA VAL A 40 4.34 10.38 -4.42
C VAL A 40 2.96 10.55 -3.82
N ALA A 41 2.08 9.60 -4.05
CA ALA A 41 0.70 9.67 -3.60
C ALA A 41 0.38 8.56 -2.58
N ALA A 42 -0.41 8.91 -1.58
CA ALA A 42 -1.10 7.96 -0.71
C ALA A 42 -2.60 8.22 -0.82
N LEU A 43 -3.33 7.18 -1.21
CA LEU A 43 -4.77 7.21 -1.39
C LEU A 43 -5.40 6.40 -0.26
N ASP A 44 -6.30 7.03 0.51
CA ASP A 44 -7.09 6.32 1.51
C ASP A 44 -8.16 5.49 0.80
N PHE A 45 -8.53 4.36 1.40
CA PHE A 45 -9.59 3.50 0.86
C PHE A 45 -10.93 4.25 0.73
N ALA A 46 -11.18 5.19 1.63
CA ALA A 46 -12.39 6.01 1.62
C ALA A 46 -12.50 6.92 0.37
N LEU A 47 -11.39 7.22 -0.32
CA LEU A 47 -11.43 7.93 -1.59
C LEU A 47 -12.28 7.19 -2.63
N GLY A 48 -12.24 5.85 -2.65
CA GLY A 48 -13.04 5.04 -3.56
C GLY A 48 -14.53 5.32 -3.45
N TYR A 49 -15.03 5.59 -2.26
CA TYR A 49 -16.43 5.94 -2.07
C TYR A 49 -16.78 7.38 -2.51
N ALA A 50 -15.83 8.30 -2.40
CA ALA A 50 -16.03 9.66 -2.92
C ALA A 50 -16.04 9.68 -4.46
N LEU A 51 -15.29 8.78 -5.10
CA LEU A 51 -15.24 8.63 -6.55
C LEU A 51 -16.40 7.79 -7.10
N GLU A 52 -16.90 6.82 -6.31
CA GLU A 52 -17.97 5.91 -6.71
C GLU A 52 -19.10 5.93 -5.65
N PRO A 53 -19.98 6.94 -5.68
CA PRO A 53 -21.04 7.09 -4.67
C PRO A 53 -21.99 5.90 -4.60
N ALA A 54 -22.16 5.13 -5.68
CA ALA A 54 -22.98 3.91 -5.69
C ALA A 54 -22.44 2.83 -4.75
N ALA A 55 -21.13 2.82 -4.45
CA ALA A 55 -20.52 1.90 -3.51
C ALA A 55 -20.68 2.29 -2.04
N THR A 56 -21.18 3.49 -1.75
CA THR A 56 -21.19 4.06 -0.40
C THR A 56 -22.19 3.39 0.54
N GLY A 57 -23.31 2.90 0.02
CA GLY A 57 -24.39 2.38 0.86
C GLY A 57 -24.88 3.46 1.87
N ALA A 58 -25.35 3.00 3.04
CA ALA A 58 -25.84 3.89 4.12
C ALA A 58 -24.73 4.34 5.11
N ARG A 59 -23.46 4.14 4.79
CA ARG A 59 -22.37 4.52 5.71
C ARG A 59 -21.96 5.97 5.50
N SER A 60 -21.90 6.72 6.59
CA SER A 60 -21.24 8.02 6.63
C SER A 60 -19.75 7.85 6.31
N MET A 61 -19.28 8.65 5.38
CA MET A 61 -17.95 8.60 4.80
C MET A 61 -17.04 9.69 5.37
N ASP A 62 -17.20 10.04 6.62
CA ASP A 62 -16.20 10.87 7.22
C ASP A 62 -14.95 10.00 7.49
N GLY A 63 -13.87 10.31 6.80
CA GLY A 63 -12.57 9.61 6.93
C GLY A 63 -11.93 9.81 8.30
N GLY A 64 -12.71 10.08 9.36
CA GLY A 64 -12.23 10.33 10.71
C GLY A 64 -11.32 11.56 10.79
N GLY A 65 -11.58 12.58 9.97
CA GLY A 65 -10.78 13.81 9.92
C GLY A 65 -9.43 13.67 9.19
N ARG A 66 -9.20 12.55 8.50
CA ARG A 66 -8.01 12.37 7.65
C ARG A 66 -8.32 12.73 6.20
N PRO A 67 -7.36 13.28 5.47
CA PRO A 67 -7.54 13.52 4.04
C PRO A 67 -7.72 12.21 3.29
N LEU A 68 -8.57 12.21 2.25
CA LEU A 68 -8.82 11.08 1.36
C LEU A 68 -7.62 10.74 0.48
N ALA A 69 -6.77 11.72 0.20
CA ALA A 69 -5.50 11.49 -0.46
C ALA A 69 -4.47 12.54 -0.06
N ARG A 70 -3.19 12.16 -0.15
CA ARG A 70 -2.04 13.06 -0.01
C ARG A 70 -1.13 12.89 -1.20
N PHE A 71 -0.64 14.02 -1.73
CA PHE A 71 0.31 14.07 -2.84
C PHE A 71 1.52 14.91 -2.44
N TRP A 72 2.64 14.26 -2.13
CA TRP A 72 3.91 14.92 -1.90
C TRP A 72 4.55 15.24 -3.25
N ARG A 73 4.91 16.51 -3.49
CA ARG A 73 5.48 16.99 -4.74
C ARG A 73 6.98 17.22 -4.59
N PHE A 74 7.75 16.67 -5.53
CA PHE A 74 9.22 16.73 -5.50
C PHE A 74 9.80 17.28 -6.78
N ARG A 75 10.91 17.99 -6.67
CA ARG A 75 11.63 18.56 -7.81
C ARG A 75 12.43 17.50 -8.59
N ARG A 76 12.92 16.48 -7.92
CA ARG A 76 13.81 15.45 -8.51
C ARG A 76 13.42 14.05 -8.08
N ARG A 77 13.64 13.12 -9.01
CA ARG A 77 13.61 11.68 -8.77
C ARG A 77 14.94 11.09 -9.22
N ILE A 78 15.62 10.36 -8.36
CA ILE A 78 16.94 9.78 -8.57
C ILE A 78 16.82 8.26 -8.50
N ALA A 79 17.32 7.60 -9.54
CA ALA A 79 17.45 6.15 -9.57
C ALA A 79 18.65 5.73 -8.72
N LEU A 80 18.45 4.76 -7.83
CA LEU A 80 19.52 4.21 -6.99
C LEU A 80 19.69 2.72 -7.25
N GLN A 81 20.96 2.29 -7.27
CA GLN A 81 21.27 0.87 -7.16
C GLN A 81 21.12 0.40 -5.70
N ALA A 82 21.06 -0.90 -5.48
CA ALA A 82 20.80 -1.46 -4.15
C ALA A 82 21.83 -0.97 -3.10
N VAL A 83 23.11 -0.94 -3.46
CA VAL A 83 24.20 -0.50 -2.58
C VAL A 83 24.07 0.98 -2.20
N ASP A 84 23.69 1.83 -3.16
CA ASP A 84 23.54 3.27 -2.95
C ASP A 84 22.30 3.56 -2.10
N ALA A 85 21.22 2.83 -2.31
CA ALA A 85 20.00 2.92 -1.50
C ALA A 85 20.25 2.54 -0.04
N GLU A 86 20.99 1.46 0.21
CA GLU A 86 21.37 1.05 1.56
C GLU A 86 22.30 2.07 2.24
N ALA A 87 23.29 2.59 1.51
CA ALA A 87 24.21 3.61 2.03
C ALA A 87 23.41 4.87 2.41
N TRP A 88 22.58 5.36 1.52
CA TRP A 88 21.74 6.53 1.77
C TRP A 88 20.81 6.34 2.98
N LEU A 89 20.12 5.20 3.09
CA LEU A 89 19.26 4.91 4.24
C LEU A 89 20.01 4.96 5.56
N LYS A 90 21.24 4.41 5.58
CA LYS A 90 22.12 4.45 6.78
C LYS A 90 22.49 5.89 7.16
N GLU A 91 22.88 6.70 6.19
CA GLU A 91 23.19 8.12 6.39
C GLU A 91 21.99 8.91 6.94
N GLN A 92 20.77 8.58 6.47
CA GLN A 92 19.54 9.22 6.91
C GLN A 92 18.98 8.69 8.25
N GLY A 93 19.69 7.84 8.95
CA GLY A 93 19.33 7.40 10.30
C GLY A 93 18.66 6.04 10.39
N ALA A 94 18.65 5.23 9.33
CA ALA A 94 18.05 3.90 9.35
C ALA A 94 18.72 2.92 10.33
N VAL A 95 19.91 3.23 10.80
CA VAL A 95 20.65 2.44 11.81
C VAL A 95 20.39 2.89 13.26
N GLN A 96 19.65 3.97 13.47
CA GLN A 96 19.32 4.48 14.78
C GLN A 96 18.35 3.55 15.53
N LEU A 97 18.21 3.78 16.82
CA LEU A 97 17.25 3.04 17.63
C LEU A 97 15.82 3.43 17.24
N ALA A 98 14.98 2.44 17.01
CA ALA A 98 13.55 2.63 16.81
C ALA A 98 12.79 1.37 17.26
N GLY A 99 11.54 1.53 17.60
CA GLY A 99 10.68 0.41 17.97
C GLY A 99 9.23 0.83 18.15
N ILE A 100 8.40 -0.16 18.45
CA ILE A 100 6.98 0.00 18.74
C ILE A 100 6.67 -0.58 20.12
N GLY A 101 5.64 -0.05 20.76
CA GLY A 101 5.12 -0.54 22.03
C GLY A 101 3.63 -0.22 22.19
N GLY A 102 2.99 -0.79 23.22
CA GLY A 102 1.58 -0.50 23.48
C GLY A 102 0.66 -0.91 22.33
N VAL A 103 0.90 -2.08 21.72
CA VAL A 103 0.07 -2.55 20.61
C VAL A 103 -1.32 -2.90 21.11
N THR A 104 -2.35 -2.32 20.46
CA THR A 104 -3.76 -2.63 20.69
C THR A 104 -4.43 -2.99 19.36
N GLU A 105 -5.33 -3.93 19.40
CA GLU A 105 -6.05 -4.44 18.24
C GLU A 105 -7.34 -3.65 18.02
N GLY A 106 -7.63 -3.29 16.78
CA GLY A 106 -8.88 -2.64 16.41
C GLY A 106 -10.08 -3.61 16.33
N LEU A 107 -9.82 -4.91 16.44
CA LEU A 107 -10.82 -5.98 16.46
C LEU A 107 -10.35 -7.08 17.41
N ASP A 108 -11.15 -7.39 18.40
CA ASP A 108 -10.86 -8.49 19.33
C ASP A 108 -11.20 -9.87 18.72
N GLU A 109 -10.86 -10.95 19.44
CA GLU A 109 -11.08 -12.32 18.97
C GLU A 109 -12.57 -12.61 18.70
N ASN A 110 -13.47 -12.14 19.56
CA ASN A 110 -14.91 -12.35 19.41
C ASN A 110 -15.46 -11.59 18.19
N GLY A 111 -15.05 -10.35 18.03
CA GLY A 111 -15.39 -9.53 16.87
C GLY A 111 -14.86 -10.13 15.56
N HIS A 112 -13.64 -10.67 15.59
CA HIS A 112 -13.06 -11.38 14.46
C HIS A 112 -13.87 -12.62 14.09
N ALA A 113 -14.22 -13.47 15.06
CA ALA A 113 -15.00 -14.67 14.84
C ALA A 113 -16.40 -14.33 14.25
N ALA A 114 -17.08 -13.34 14.82
CA ALA A 114 -18.37 -12.88 14.33
C ALA A 114 -18.30 -12.32 12.90
N ALA A 115 -17.24 -11.57 12.57
CA ALA A 115 -17.00 -11.04 11.23
C ALA A 115 -16.75 -12.17 10.22
N VAL A 116 -15.95 -13.18 10.56
CA VAL A 116 -15.68 -14.35 9.70
C VAL A 116 -16.99 -15.13 9.46
N ASP A 117 -17.80 -15.37 10.47
CA ASP A 117 -19.08 -16.07 10.29
C ASP A 117 -20.06 -15.29 9.42
N ARG A 118 -20.06 -13.97 9.50
CA ARG A 118 -20.85 -13.12 8.61
C ARG A 118 -20.36 -13.19 7.17
N ILE A 119 -19.05 -13.16 6.94
CA ILE A 119 -18.44 -13.31 5.61
C ILE A 119 -18.82 -14.65 5.00
N ARG A 120 -18.73 -15.75 5.78
CA ARG A 120 -19.11 -17.09 5.32
C ARG A 120 -20.55 -17.15 4.85
N ARG A 121 -21.48 -16.46 5.56
CA ARG A 121 -22.88 -16.37 5.13
C ARG A 121 -23.03 -15.64 3.80
N TYR A 122 -22.33 -14.53 3.58
CA TYR A 122 -22.37 -13.82 2.30
C TYR A 122 -21.81 -14.67 1.15
N ILE A 123 -20.70 -15.38 1.37
CA ILE A 123 -20.15 -16.30 0.38
C ILE A 123 -21.13 -17.43 0.06
N SER A 124 -21.78 -18.04 1.07
CA SER A 124 -22.77 -19.11 0.89
C SER A 124 -24.04 -18.62 0.18
N ALA A 125 -24.42 -17.37 0.36
CA ALA A 125 -25.56 -16.75 -0.32
C ALA A 125 -25.23 -16.34 -1.77
N GLY A 126 -23.96 -16.34 -2.17
CA GLY A 126 -23.52 -15.91 -3.50
C GLY A 126 -23.35 -14.39 -3.64
N ASP A 127 -23.41 -13.65 -2.53
CA ASP A 127 -23.25 -12.18 -2.53
C ASP A 127 -21.81 -11.76 -2.87
N CYS A 128 -20.82 -12.60 -2.56
CA CYS A 128 -19.42 -12.39 -2.89
C CYS A 128 -18.68 -13.72 -2.97
N TYR A 129 -17.54 -13.73 -3.63
CA TYR A 129 -16.68 -14.92 -3.77
C TYR A 129 -15.56 -14.97 -2.73
N GLN A 130 -15.05 -13.81 -2.34
CA GLN A 130 -13.94 -13.67 -1.41
C GLN A 130 -14.03 -12.33 -0.67
N VAL A 131 -13.60 -12.31 0.59
CA VAL A 131 -13.45 -11.10 1.39
C VAL A 131 -12.11 -11.13 2.12
N ASN A 132 -11.35 -10.04 2.04
CA ASN A 132 -10.20 -9.82 2.90
C ASN A 132 -10.65 -9.05 4.13
N LEU A 133 -10.75 -9.74 5.27
CA LEU A 133 -11.02 -9.07 6.54
C LEU A 133 -9.77 -8.35 7.03
N THR A 134 -9.87 -7.04 7.16
CA THR A 134 -8.77 -6.21 7.67
C THR A 134 -9.21 -5.42 8.90
N PHE A 135 -8.28 -5.19 9.81
CA PHE A 135 -8.47 -4.34 10.97
C PHE A 135 -7.15 -3.65 11.34
N PRO A 136 -7.19 -2.45 11.94
CA PRO A 136 -6.00 -1.73 12.32
C PRO A 136 -5.37 -2.31 13.60
N LEU A 137 -4.06 -2.24 13.70
CA LEU A 137 -3.31 -2.32 14.94
C LEU A 137 -2.83 -0.92 15.30
N HIS A 138 -3.12 -0.48 16.51
CA HIS A 138 -2.65 0.80 17.02
C HIS A 138 -1.44 0.55 17.93
N PHE A 139 -0.44 1.42 17.83
CA PHE A 139 0.74 1.34 18.68
C PHE A 139 1.40 2.70 18.83
N THR A 140 2.15 2.87 19.90
CA THR A 140 3.12 3.95 20.02
C THR A 140 4.43 3.52 19.38
N TRP A 141 5.16 4.47 18.80
CA TRP A 141 6.48 4.20 18.27
C TRP A 141 7.47 5.22 18.81
N PHE A 142 8.76 4.88 18.80
CA PHE A 142 9.84 5.75 19.23
C PHE A 142 11.04 5.63 18.30
N GLY A 143 11.88 6.66 18.30
CA GLY A 143 13.10 6.73 17.52
C GLY A 143 12.90 7.35 16.13
N HIS A 144 13.84 7.11 15.22
CA HIS A 144 13.82 7.70 13.88
C HIS A 144 12.91 6.91 12.95
N PRO A 145 11.99 7.54 12.18
CA PRO A 145 11.03 6.82 11.32
C PRO A 145 11.70 5.95 10.25
N LEU A 146 12.83 6.40 9.66
CA LEU A 146 13.58 5.57 8.72
C LEU A 146 14.26 4.36 9.39
N ALA A 147 14.58 4.44 10.68
CA ALA A 147 15.08 3.28 11.43
C ALA A 147 13.98 2.23 11.62
N LEU A 148 12.74 2.67 11.90
CA LEU A 148 11.59 1.76 11.92
C LEU A 148 11.37 1.11 10.55
N TYR A 149 11.37 1.90 9.47
CA TYR A 149 11.28 1.38 8.10
C TYR A 149 12.39 0.38 7.79
N GLY A 150 13.64 0.69 8.10
CA GLY A 150 14.79 -0.19 7.87
C GLY A 150 14.67 -1.54 8.58
N ARG A 151 14.20 -1.55 9.84
CA ARG A 151 13.96 -2.77 10.62
C ARG A 151 12.82 -3.62 10.05
N LEU A 152 11.73 -2.99 9.65
CA LEU A 152 10.60 -3.68 9.04
C LEU A 152 10.99 -4.28 7.69
N ARG A 153 11.67 -3.51 6.83
CA ARG A 153 12.18 -3.94 5.54
C ARG A 153 13.15 -5.11 5.64
N ALA A 154 14.02 -5.12 6.64
CA ALA A 154 14.96 -6.22 6.88
C ALA A 154 14.26 -7.53 7.27
N ARG A 155 13.14 -7.44 7.99
CA ARG A 155 12.34 -8.61 8.38
C ARG A 155 11.40 -9.10 7.30
N GLN A 156 10.88 -8.18 6.49
CA GLN A 156 9.96 -8.47 5.40
C GLN A 156 10.46 -7.76 4.14
N PRO A 157 11.46 -8.31 3.44
CA PRO A 157 11.93 -7.75 2.19
C PRO A 157 10.84 -7.90 1.13
N VAL A 158 10.37 -6.76 0.64
CA VAL A 158 9.31 -6.67 -0.40
C VAL A 158 9.79 -5.83 -1.55
N ARG A 159 9.23 -6.07 -2.75
CA ARG A 159 9.62 -5.35 -3.96
C ARG A 159 9.08 -3.92 -4.00
N TYR A 160 7.89 -3.69 -3.45
CA TYR A 160 7.16 -2.43 -3.55
C TYR A 160 7.06 -1.72 -2.19
N GLY A 161 8.14 -1.77 -1.43
CA GLY A 161 8.23 -1.04 -0.17
C GLY A 161 8.61 0.42 -0.37
N GLY A 162 8.22 1.28 0.55
CA GLY A 162 8.56 2.69 0.51
C GLY A 162 8.34 3.40 1.83
N PHE A 163 8.97 4.56 1.93
CA PHE A 163 8.74 5.53 3.00
C PHE A 163 8.51 6.90 2.37
N VAL A 164 7.47 7.58 2.78
CA VAL A 164 7.21 8.98 2.44
C VAL A 164 6.71 9.71 3.67
N GLY A 165 7.19 10.92 3.89
CA GLY A 165 6.73 11.71 5.05
C GLY A 165 7.35 13.10 5.09
N ASP A 166 6.78 13.89 5.99
CA ASP A 166 7.20 15.25 6.32
C ASP A 166 7.10 15.47 7.83
N ALA A 167 7.19 16.72 8.29
CA ALA A 167 7.13 17.06 9.70
C ALA A 167 5.77 16.74 10.38
N SER A 168 4.71 16.56 9.61
CA SER A 168 3.37 16.22 10.11
C SER A 168 3.13 14.73 10.30
N GLY A 169 4.01 13.90 9.74
CA GLY A 169 3.94 12.44 9.80
C GLY A 169 4.37 11.76 8.52
N GLY A 170 4.17 10.45 8.44
CA GLY A 170 4.59 9.69 7.28
C GLY A 170 3.92 8.33 7.15
N ILE A 171 4.20 7.70 6.03
CA ILE A 171 3.71 6.36 5.67
C ILE A 171 4.91 5.46 5.43
N VAL A 172 4.90 4.32 6.09
CA VAL A 172 5.77 3.17 5.81
C VAL A 172 4.94 2.13 5.08
N SER A 173 5.32 1.80 3.86
CA SER A 173 4.66 0.77 3.07
C SER A 173 5.58 -0.43 2.86
N LEU A 174 5.06 -1.63 3.03
CA LEU A 174 5.73 -2.90 2.77
C LEU A 174 4.81 -3.78 1.92
N SER A 175 4.58 -3.35 0.67
CA SER A 175 3.70 -4.08 -0.26
C SER A 175 4.47 -5.16 -1.03
N PRO A 176 4.01 -6.42 -1.00
CA PRO A 176 4.57 -7.48 -1.84
C PRO A 176 4.03 -7.46 -3.27
N GLU A 177 2.94 -6.72 -3.53
CA GLU A 177 2.14 -6.81 -4.75
C GLU A 177 2.15 -5.50 -5.53
N LEU A 178 2.25 -5.60 -6.86
CA LEU A 178 2.10 -4.47 -7.78
C LEU A 178 0.61 -4.32 -8.14
N PHE A 179 0.03 -3.18 -7.75
CA PHE A 179 -1.31 -2.84 -8.20
C PHE A 179 -1.31 -2.44 -9.68
N LEU A 180 -0.66 -1.35 -10.02
CA LEU A 180 -0.58 -0.86 -11.40
C LEU A 180 0.78 -0.21 -11.67
N GLU A 181 1.34 -0.49 -12.84
CA GLU A 181 2.49 0.19 -13.42
C GLU A 181 2.15 0.62 -14.84
N LYS A 182 2.30 1.90 -15.14
CA LYS A 182 2.07 2.46 -16.47
C LYS A 182 3.37 3.00 -17.05
N THR A 183 3.73 2.52 -18.22
CA THR A 183 4.89 3.02 -18.98
C THR A 183 4.46 3.25 -20.45
N GLY A 184 4.35 4.52 -20.83
CA GLY A 184 3.74 4.89 -22.10
C GLY A 184 2.29 4.40 -22.17
N GLU A 185 1.97 3.59 -23.16
CA GLU A 185 0.64 2.97 -23.35
C GLU A 185 0.51 1.60 -22.66
N ARG A 186 1.61 1.07 -22.13
CA ARG A 186 1.61 -0.23 -21.46
C ARG A 186 1.17 -0.10 -20.02
N LEU A 187 0.14 -0.85 -19.64
CA LEU A 187 -0.33 -1.02 -18.25
C LEU A 187 -0.01 -2.44 -17.79
N VAL A 188 0.55 -2.58 -16.61
CA VAL A 188 0.91 -3.86 -15.99
C VAL A 188 0.33 -3.92 -14.59
N THR A 189 -0.28 -5.04 -14.26
CA THR A 189 -0.63 -5.44 -12.89
C THR A 189 -0.03 -6.81 -12.59
N ARG A 190 0.31 -7.09 -11.32
CA ARG A 190 0.91 -8.37 -10.90
C ARG A 190 0.23 -8.85 -9.64
N PRO A 191 -0.99 -9.39 -9.76
CA PRO A 191 -1.68 -9.95 -8.61
C PRO A 191 -0.91 -11.14 -8.04
N MET A 192 -0.93 -11.28 -6.72
CA MET A 192 -0.26 -12.36 -6.00
C MET A 192 -1.29 -13.16 -5.21
N LYS A 193 -1.37 -14.46 -5.49
CA LYS A 193 -2.19 -15.42 -4.75
C LYS A 193 -1.37 -16.64 -4.37
N GLY A 194 -1.78 -17.25 -3.26
CA GLY A 194 -1.10 -18.38 -2.70
C GLY A 194 0.17 -18.03 -1.93
N THR A 195 0.36 -18.68 -0.80
CA THR A 195 1.57 -18.58 0.02
C THR A 195 2.03 -19.96 0.45
N LEU A 196 3.33 -20.14 0.45
CA LEU A 196 3.95 -21.39 0.85
C LEU A 196 5.14 -21.11 1.76
N PRO A 197 5.37 -21.88 2.84
CA PRO A 197 6.60 -21.80 3.60
C PRO A 197 7.83 -21.96 2.71
N ARG A 198 8.85 -21.12 2.93
CA ARG A 198 10.05 -21.07 2.06
C ARG A 198 10.82 -22.39 1.95
N ASN A 199 10.67 -23.26 2.94
CA ASN A 199 11.29 -24.59 2.96
C ASN A 199 10.51 -25.66 2.19
N GLN A 200 9.42 -25.26 1.50
CA GLN A 200 8.63 -26.21 0.68
C GLN A 200 8.89 -25.98 -0.82
N PRO A 201 8.78 -27.04 -1.64
CA PRO A 201 8.98 -26.94 -3.08
C PRO A 201 7.95 -26.04 -3.75
N ALA A 202 8.41 -25.12 -4.61
CA ALA A 202 7.54 -24.16 -5.32
C ALA A 202 6.50 -24.83 -6.21
N GLU A 203 6.75 -26.07 -6.65
CA GLU A 203 5.83 -26.89 -7.46
C GLU A 203 4.51 -27.16 -6.74
N ARG A 204 4.51 -27.23 -5.40
CA ARG A 204 3.27 -27.39 -4.63
C ARG A 204 2.33 -26.21 -4.82
N LEU A 205 2.87 -24.99 -4.88
CA LEU A 205 2.09 -23.79 -5.12
C LEU A 205 1.59 -23.75 -6.58
N ARG A 206 2.46 -24.09 -7.54
CA ARG A 206 2.11 -24.13 -8.96
C ARG A 206 1.00 -25.15 -9.26
N ASN A 207 0.99 -26.26 -8.55
CA ASN A 207 0.03 -27.36 -8.75
C ASN A 207 -1.20 -27.28 -7.85
N SER A 208 -1.33 -26.23 -7.02
CA SER A 208 -2.48 -26.01 -6.17
C SER A 208 -3.67 -25.52 -7.00
N LEU A 209 -4.67 -26.36 -7.20
CA LEU A 209 -5.90 -25.99 -7.92
C LEU A 209 -6.63 -24.83 -7.28
N LYS A 210 -6.60 -24.76 -5.94
CA LYS A 210 -7.18 -23.63 -5.19
C LYS A 210 -6.50 -22.31 -5.55
N ASP A 211 -5.16 -22.25 -5.46
CA ASP A 211 -4.41 -21.03 -5.70
C ASP A 211 -4.46 -20.60 -7.18
N GLN A 212 -4.51 -21.57 -8.11
CA GLN A 212 -4.73 -21.29 -9.52
C GLN A 212 -6.12 -20.68 -9.78
N ALA A 213 -7.18 -21.21 -9.17
CA ALA A 213 -8.54 -20.69 -9.30
C ALA A 213 -8.67 -19.27 -8.69
N GLU A 214 -8.09 -19.05 -7.51
CA GLU A 214 -8.05 -17.72 -6.88
C GLU A 214 -7.30 -16.71 -7.76
N ASN A 215 -6.16 -17.10 -8.33
CA ASN A 215 -5.38 -16.23 -9.20
C ASN A 215 -6.14 -15.87 -10.48
N LEU A 216 -6.78 -16.85 -11.11
CA LEU A 216 -7.59 -16.63 -12.31
C LEU A 216 -8.73 -15.66 -12.05
N MET A 217 -9.44 -15.79 -10.92
CA MET A 217 -10.53 -14.90 -10.51
C MET A 217 -10.05 -13.46 -10.33
N ILE A 218 -8.90 -13.24 -9.71
CA ILE A 218 -8.37 -11.88 -9.49
C ILE A 218 -7.83 -11.27 -10.78
N VAL A 219 -7.20 -12.06 -11.64
CA VAL A 219 -6.76 -11.59 -12.96
C VAL A 219 -7.96 -11.15 -13.81
N ASP A 220 -9.06 -11.90 -13.77
CA ASP A 220 -10.29 -11.57 -14.49
C ASP A 220 -10.93 -10.27 -13.96
N LEU A 221 -10.99 -10.12 -12.64
CA LEU A 221 -11.49 -8.90 -11.99
C LEU A 221 -10.68 -7.67 -12.37
N LEU A 222 -9.33 -7.77 -12.40
CA LEU A 222 -8.45 -6.65 -12.74
C LEU A 222 -8.46 -6.30 -14.24
N ARG A 223 -8.83 -7.26 -15.09
CA ARG A 223 -8.96 -7.07 -16.54
C ARG A 223 -10.23 -6.30 -16.90
N ASN A 224 -11.30 -6.49 -16.17
CA ASN A 224 -12.61 -5.84 -16.40
C ASN A 224 -12.69 -4.47 -15.74
#